data_5a73538d098a14b6f7bddcdc80d23c8c
#
_entry.id   5a73538d098a14b6f7bddcdc80d23c8c
#
_cell.length_a   1.000
_cell.length_b   1.000
_cell.length_c   1.000
_cell.angle_alpha   90.00
_cell.angle_beta   90.00
_cell.angle_gamma   90.00
#
_symmetry.space_group_name_H-M   'P 1'
#
loop_
_entity.id
_entity.type
_entity.pdbx_description
1 polymer ?
#
loop_
_entity_poly.entity_id
_entity_poly.type
_entity_poly.pdbx_seq_one_letter_code
_entity_poly.pdbx_strand_id
1 'polypeptide(L)'
;MNRIIGLWGYPDPDLIAKYKKQYPNHQWVDLDIDFGYPKYAILPEAYCKIVKNMVYNAIYLRDKIDVILAPIGKEKCDSGWFAAKLLKDMGFFVEESIYEKTSESKPILISTSNLPLRQKIEAITANIIEPQKLDIEYVKPEFGFWGVPPNDLSVLELFPDNTHVYGWTRCVEAGVPADIEMEMFVDKDVPTVFYAQAFCAKTQLAKYLADKYNGLYVDIDDVVTNSVRYKIEAFIKLR
;
A
#
# COMPACT_ATOMS: atom_id res chain seq x y z
N MET A 1 -15.00 -13.56 21.53
CA MET A 1 -13.89 -13.30 20.58
C MET A 1 -14.30 -12.14 19.69
N ASN A 2 -13.43 -11.16 19.49
CA ASN A 2 -13.75 -10.05 18.58
C ASN A 2 -13.85 -10.60 17.14
N ARG A 3 -14.97 -10.29 16.49
CA ARG A 3 -15.18 -10.59 15.05
C ARG A 3 -14.44 -9.57 14.19
N ILE A 4 -14.11 -9.95 12.98
CA ILE A 4 -13.23 -9.18 12.10
C ILE A 4 -13.92 -8.88 10.77
N ILE A 5 -13.71 -7.65 10.28
CA ILE A 5 -13.87 -7.29 8.89
C ILE A 5 -12.46 -7.18 8.29
N GLY A 6 -12.14 -8.06 7.35
CA GLY A 6 -10.88 -8.01 6.59
C GLY A 6 -11.00 -7.07 5.39
N LEU A 7 -9.90 -6.44 5.01
CA LEU A 7 -9.81 -5.69 3.76
C LEU A 7 -8.37 -5.72 3.24
N TRP A 8 -8.16 -5.26 2.03
CA TRP A 8 -6.84 -4.89 1.51
C TRP A 8 -6.95 -3.68 0.58
N GLY A 9 -5.82 -3.03 0.30
CA GLY A 9 -5.77 -1.89 -0.62
C GLY A 9 -6.77 -0.79 -0.26
N TYR A 10 -7.53 -0.30 -1.24
CA TYR A 10 -8.48 0.81 -1.07
C TYR A 10 -9.89 0.42 -1.52
N PRO A 11 -10.74 -0.13 -0.63
CA PRO A 11 -12.14 -0.37 -0.91
C PRO A 11 -12.93 0.94 -1.07
N ASP A 12 -14.12 0.83 -1.66
CA ASP A 12 -15.06 1.96 -1.76
C ASP A 12 -15.38 2.52 -0.37
N PRO A 13 -15.18 3.82 -0.13
CA PRO A 13 -15.50 4.46 1.15
C PRO A 13 -16.96 4.29 1.59
N ASP A 14 -17.91 4.26 0.66
CA ASP A 14 -19.31 4.04 0.98
C ASP A 14 -19.57 2.61 1.46
N LEU A 15 -18.85 1.65 0.90
CA LEU A 15 -18.87 0.26 1.36
C LEU A 15 -18.28 0.13 2.77
N ILE A 16 -17.16 0.81 3.05
CA ILE A 16 -16.58 0.87 4.40
C ILE A 16 -17.58 1.47 5.38
N ALA A 17 -18.24 2.58 5.04
CA ALA A 17 -19.24 3.23 5.88
C ALA A 17 -20.45 2.32 6.15
N LYS A 18 -20.93 1.61 5.12
CA LYS A 18 -21.99 0.59 5.24
C LYS A 18 -21.64 -0.47 6.28
N TYR A 19 -20.44 -1.06 6.16
CA TYR A 19 -20.03 -2.15 7.05
C TYR A 19 -19.70 -1.66 8.47
N LYS A 20 -19.18 -0.45 8.65
CA LYS A 20 -19.04 0.16 9.99
C LYS A 20 -20.37 0.31 10.70
N LYS A 21 -21.43 0.72 9.99
CA LYS A 21 -22.77 0.84 10.54
C LYS A 21 -23.39 -0.52 10.86
N GLN A 22 -23.18 -1.51 10.00
CA GLN A 22 -23.73 -2.86 10.17
C GLN A 22 -23.04 -3.65 11.27
N TYR A 23 -21.73 -3.45 11.46
CA TYR A 23 -20.88 -4.20 12.38
C TYR A 23 -20.06 -3.27 13.29
N PRO A 24 -20.71 -2.47 14.17
CA PRO A 24 -20.02 -1.40 14.92
C PRO A 24 -18.97 -1.91 15.92
N ASN A 25 -19.02 -3.19 16.31
CA ASN A 25 -18.12 -3.79 17.28
C ASN A 25 -17.05 -4.70 16.65
N HIS A 26 -16.96 -4.76 15.31
CA HIS A 26 -15.95 -5.56 14.62
C HIS A 26 -14.61 -4.83 14.58
N GLN A 27 -13.53 -5.60 14.74
CA GLN A 27 -12.19 -5.13 14.48
C GLN A 27 -11.95 -5.08 12.95
N TRP A 28 -11.36 -4.01 12.48
CA TRP A 28 -10.93 -3.90 11.09
C TRP A 28 -9.49 -4.35 10.96
N VAL A 29 -9.20 -5.20 9.98
CA VAL A 29 -7.87 -5.78 9.76
C VAL A 29 -7.48 -5.64 8.30
N ASP A 30 -6.37 -4.94 8.07
CA ASP A 30 -5.74 -4.87 6.75
C ASP A 30 -4.97 -6.17 6.49
N LEU A 31 -5.44 -6.96 5.51
CA LEU A 31 -4.93 -8.29 5.22
C LEU A 31 -3.67 -8.28 4.37
N ASP A 32 -3.29 -7.15 3.78
CA ASP A 32 -2.07 -7.08 2.94
C ASP A 32 -0.79 -6.79 3.75
N ILE A 33 -0.93 -6.49 5.04
CA ILE A 33 0.19 -6.30 5.98
C ILE A 33 0.77 -7.64 6.42
N ASP A 34 2.08 -7.71 6.63
CA ASP A 34 2.74 -8.90 7.18
C ASP A 34 2.56 -8.99 8.71
N PHE A 35 1.73 -9.92 9.15
CA PHE A 35 1.57 -10.24 10.58
C PHE A 35 2.48 -11.36 11.05
N GLY A 36 3.37 -11.88 10.20
CA GLY A 36 4.22 -13.02 10.53
C GLY A 36 3.47 -14.34 10.71
N TYR A 37 2.24 -14.46 10.18
CA TYR A 37 1.45 -15.69 10.29
C TYR A 37 2.05 -16.84 9.47
N PRO A 38 1.66 -18.10 9.76
CA PRO A 38 2.17 -19.26 9.05
C PRO A 38 1.97 -19.14 7.53
N LYS A 39 2.99 -19.53 6.78
CA LYS A 39 2.92 -19.64 5.31
C LYS A 39 2.18 -20.93 4.93
N TYR A 40 1.32 -20.85 3.93
CA TYR A 40 0.58 -21.99 3.40
C TYR A 40 1.05 -22.30 1.98
N ALA A 41 1.18 -23.59 1.62
CA ALA A 41 1.59 -24.04 0.29
C ALA A 41 0.45 -23.91 -0.76
N ILE A 42 -0.28 -22.81 -0.77
CA ILE A 42 -1.43 -22.56 -1.65
C ILE A 42 -1.02 -21.68 -2.84
N LEU A 43 -0.10 -20.75 -2.63
CA LEU A 43 0.42 -19.88 -3.67
C LEU A 43 1.87 -20.25 -3.99
N PRO A 44 2.33 -20.04 -5.24
CA PRO A 44 3.73 -20.24 -5.61
C PRO A 44 4.68 -19.43 -4.71
N GLU A 45 5.89 -19.97 -4.50
CA GLU A 45 6.89 -19.25 -3.72
C GLU A 45 7.27 -17.92 -4.38
N ALA A 46 7.49 -17.95 -5.69
CA ALA A 46 7.73 -16.77 -6.51
C ALA A 46 6.43 -16.03 -6.84
N TYR A 47 5.82 -15.39 -5.84
CA TYR A 47 4.59 -14.63 -5.95
C TYR A 47 4.65 -13.36 -5.10
N CYS A 48 3.92 -12.32 -5.47
CA CYS A 48 3.91 -11.05 -4.73
C CYS A 48 3.60 -11.27 -3.24
N LYS A 49 4.50 -10.82 -2.37
CA LYS A 49 4.40 -11.03 -0.92
C LYS A 49 3.13 -10.38 -0.34
N ILE A 50 2.73 -9.21 -0.84
CA ILE A 50 1.51 -8.53 -0.40
C ILE A 50 0.29 -9.43 -0.66
N VAL A 51 0.20 -10.05 -1.85
CA VAL A 51 -0.91 -10.96 -2.18
C VAL A 51 -0.85 -12.24 -1.36
N LYS A 52 0.36 -12.76 -1.06
CA LYS A 52 0.51 -13.88 -0.12
C LYS A 52 -0.05 -13.53 1.26
N ASN A 53 0.24 -12.31 1.75
CA ASN A 53 -0.28 -11.84 3.04
C ASN A 53 -1.82 -11.82 3.03
N MET A 54 -2.47 -11.26 1.98
CA MET A 54 -3.93 -11.25 1.86
C MET A 54 -4.54 -12.63 2.09
N VAL A 55 -3.99 -13.65 1.41
CA VAL A 55 -4.50 -15.02 1.47
C VAL A 55 -4.15 -15.69 2.80
N TYR A 56 -2.90 -15.58 3.24
CA TYR A 56 -2.43 -16.28 4.45
C TYR A 56 -3.05 -15.70 5.73
N ASN A 57 -3.18 -14.37 5.81
CA ASN A 57 -3.83 -13.71 6.93
C ASN A 57 -5.32 -14.07 6.99
N ALA A 58 -6.02 -14.11 5.85
CA ALA A 58 -7.41 -14.55 5.79
C ALA A 58 -7.56 -15.99 6.30
N ILE A 59 -6.72 -16.92 5.85
CA ILE A 59 -6.76 -18.33 6.29
C ILE A 59 -6.50 -18.45 7.79
N TYR A 60 -5.49 -17.74 8.31
CA TYR A 60 -5.14 -17.77 9.74
C TYR A 60 -6.26 -17.22 10.62
N LEU A 61 -6.94 -16.18 10.13
CA LEU A 61 -8.03 -15.50 10.86
C LEU A 61 -9.42 -16.07 10.55
N ARG A 62 -9.51 -17.20 9.83
CA ARG A 62 -10.75 -17.75 9.26
C ARG A 62 -11.92 -17.75 10.22
N ASP A 63 -11.71 -18.26 11.44
CA ASP A 63 -12.79 -18.43 12.42
C ASP A 63 -13.30 -17.10 13.01
N LYS A 64 -12.63 -16.00 12.73
CA LYS A 64 -12.94 -14.66 13.21
C LYS A 64 -13.48 -13.73 12.12
N ILE A 65 -13.14 -13.97 10.85
CA ILE A 65 -13.54 -13.11 9.73
C ILE A 65 -14.98 -13.36 9.34
N ASP A 66 -15.81 -12.29 9.36
CA ASP A 66 -17.19 -12.35 8.86
C ASP A 66 -17.29 -11.93 7.39
N VAL A 67 -16.47 -10.96 6.97
CA VAL A 67 -16.45 -10.47 5.61
C VAL A 67 -15.07 -9.95 5.24
N ILE A 68 -14.73 -10.06 3.97
CA ILE A 68 -13.53 -9.47 3.37
C ILE A 68 -13.96 -8.48 2.29
N LEU A 69 -13.51 -7.23 2.36
CA LEU A 69 -13.74 -6.21 1.34
C LEU A 69 -12.56 -6.23 0.37
N ALA A 70 -12.82 -6.66 -0.87
CA ALA A 70 -11.80 -6.88 -1.90
C ALA A 70 -11.90 -5.83 -3.02
N PRO A 71 -11.02 -4.83 -3.11
CA PRO A 71 -10.97 -3.92 -4.25
C PRO A 71 -10.63 -4.66 -5.54
N ILE A 72 -11.50 -4.49 -6.54
CA ILE A 72 -11.35 -5.03 -7.89
C ILE A 72 -11.68 -3.94 -8.92
N GLY A 73 -11.43 -4.21 -10.18
CA GLY A 73 -11.81 -3.33 -11.29
C GLY A 73 -10.60 -2.76 -12.02
N LYS A 74 -10.86 -1.77 -12.84
CA LYS A 74 -9.85 -1.10 -13.65
C LYS A 74 -8.75 -0.50 -12.77
N GLU A 75 -7.50 -0.58 -13.23
CA GLU A 75 -6.30 -0.09 -12.53
C GLU A 75 -6.06 -0.75 -11.15
N LYS A 76 -6.73 -1.86 -10.87
CA LYS A 76 -6.49 -2.70 -9.70
C LYS A 76 -5.55 -3.86 -10.04
N CYS A 77 -5.02 -4.50 -9.02
CA CYS A 77 -4.13 -5.63 -9.17
C CYS A 77 -4.91 -6.90 -9.53
N ASP A 78 -4.64 -7.52 -10.70
CA ASP A 78 -5.25 -8.79 -11.10
C ASP A 78 -4.97 -9.92 -10.10
N SER A 79 -3.78 -9.91 -9.48
CA SER A 79 -3.45 -10.90 -8.44
C SER A 79 -4.28 -10.70 -7.17
N GLY A 80 -4.68 -9.46 -6.84
CA GLY A 80 -5.64 -9.17 -5.77
C GLY A 80 -7.04 -9.67 -6.12
N TRP A 81 -7.46 -9.54 -7.38
CA TRP A 81 -8.72 -10.12 -7.84
C TRP A 81 -8.70 -11.65 -7.79
N PHE A 82 -7.59 -12.27 -8.21
CA PHE A 82 -7.42 -13.71 -8.09
C PHE A 82 -7.49 -14.15 -6.62
N ALA A 83 -6.86 -13.42 -5.69
CA ALA A 83 -6.95 -13.70 -4.26
C ALA A 83 -8.41 -13.66 -3.76
N ALA A 84 -9.21 -12.69 -4.21
CA ALA A 84 -10.62 -12.60 -3.88
C ALA A 84 -11.40 -13.85 -4.34
N LYS A 85 -11.16 -14.31 -5.58
CA LYS A 85 -11.77 -15.54 -6.11
C LYS A 85 -11.36 -16.77 -5.34
N LEU A 86 -10.06 -16.91 -5.09
CA LEU A 86 -9.51 -18.04 -4.32
C LEU A 86 -10.14 -18.13 -2.92
N LEU A 87 -10.25 -16.98 -2.23
CA LEU A 87 -10.87 -16.95 -0.90
C LEU A 87 -12.37 -17.25 -0.94
N LYS A 88 -13.10 -16.82 -1.99
CA LYS A 88 -14.50 -17.26 -2.21
C LYS A 88 -14.61 -18.76 -2.38
N ASP A 89 -13.76 -19.35 -3.20
CA ASP A 89 -13.74 -20.81 -3.43
C ASP A 89 -13.38 -21.58 -2.16
N MET A 90 -12.60 -20.97 -1.27
CA MET A 90 -12.31 -21.50 0.06
C MET A 90 -13.44 -21.30 1.07
N GLY A 91 -14.56 -20.66 0.70
CA GLY A 91 -15.76 -20.47 1.53
C GLY A 91 -15.75 -19.20 2.39
N PHE A 92 -14.88 -18.22 2.12
CA PHE A 92 -14.99 -16.90 2.74
C PHE A 92 -16.09 -16.07 2.10
N PHE A 93 -16.77 -15.25 2.90
CA PHE A 93 -17.62 -14.21 2.36
C PHE A 93 -16.76 -13.03 1.92
N VAL A 94 -16.60 -12.86 0.60
CA VAL A 94 -15.80 -11.79 0.00
C VAL A 94 -16.73 -10.86 -0.78
N GLU A 95 -16.83 -9.61 -0.36
CA GLU A 95 -17.54 -8.55 -1.07
C GLU A 95 -16.56 -7.80 -1.97
N GLU A 96 -16.82 -7.88 -3.28
CA GLU A 96 -16.02 -7.18 -4.28
C GLU A 96 -16.37 -5.68 -4.28
N SER A 97 -15.35 -4.86 -4.16
CA SER A 97 -15.46 -3.40 -4.07
C SER A 97 -14.91 -2.76 -5.35
N ILE A 98 -15.78 -2.10 -6.12
CA ILE A 98 -15.39 -1.36 -7.33
C ILE A 98 -15.39 0.13 -6.99
N TYR A 99 -14.21 0.75 -7.02
CA TYR A 99 -14.04 2.18 -6.80
C TYR A 99 -12.94 2.71 -7.73
N GLU A 100 -13.34 3.48 -8.73
CA GLU A 100 -12.48 3.93 -9.85
C GLU A 100 -12.49 5.46 -9.98
N LYS A 101 -12.54 6.18 -8.85
CA LYS A 101 -12.53 7.63 -8.85
C LYS A 101 -11.16 8.15 -9.31
N THR A 102 -11.17 9.05 -10.30
CA THR A 102 -9.99 9.70 -10.88
C THR A 102 -10.08 11.23 -10.88
N SER A 103 -11.15 11.79 -10.31
CA SER A 103 -11.40 13.22 -10.24
C SER A 103 -11.83 13.64 -8.82
N GLU A 104 -11.79 14.94 -8.54
CA GLU A 104 -12.14 15.50 -7.23
C GLU A 104 -11.25 14.96 -6.10
N SER A 105 -9.93 15.02 -6.30
CA SER A 105 -8.97 14.59 -5.29
C SER A 105 -9.08 15.41 -3.99
N LYS A 106 -8.87 14.74 -2.87
CA LYS A 106 -8.71 15.39 -1.56
C LYS A 106 -7.35 16.10 -1.49
N PRO A 107 -7.20 17.10 -0.58
CA PRO A 107 -5.89 17.69 -0.32
C PRO A 107 -4.84 16.65 0.07
N ILE A 108 -3.64 16.80 -0.46
CA ILE A 108 -2.48 15.96 -0.15
C ILE A 108 -1.68 16.68 0.94
N LEU A 109 -1.79 16.24 2.16
CA LEU A 109 -1.20 16.86 3.34
C LEU A 109 -0.15 15.96 4.00
N ILE A 110 -0.47 14.67 4.20
CA ILE A 110 0.40 13.72 4.88
C ILE A 110 1.61 13.40 4.01
N SER A 111 1.41 13.12 2.72
CA SER A 111 2.50 12.83 1.77
C SER A 111 3.54 13.94 1.68
N THR A 112 3.15 15.20 1.98
CA THR A 112 4.02 16.38 1.89
C THR A 112 4.40 16.95 3.25
N SER A 113 4.10 16.26 4.33
CA SER A 113 4.31 16.72 5.71
C SER A 113 5.73 16.48 6.22
N ASN A 114 5.98 16.99 7.43
CA ASN A 114 7.21 16.80 8.20
C ASN A 114 7.28 15.49 8.98
N LEU A 115 6.30 14.59 8.85
CA LEU A 115 6.35 13.29 9.51
C LEU A 115 7.49 12.42 8.93
N PRO A 116 8.09 11.51 9.73
CA PRO A 116 8.92 10.44 9.21
C PRO A 116 8.19 9.62 8.13
N LEU A 117 8.92 9.20 7.09
CA LEU A 117 8.31 8.53 5.93
C LEU A 117 7.45 7.32 6.33
N ARG A 118 7.91 6.51 7.29
CA ARG A 118 7.15 5.39 7.83
C ARG A 118 5.80 5.83 8.41
N GLN A 119 5.78 6.89 9.21
CA GLN A 119 4.55 7.40 9.81
C GLN A 119 3.60 7.98 8.75
N LYS A 120 4.12 8.59 7.68
CA LYS A 120 3.29 9.03 6.54
C LYS A 120 2.56 7.85 5.93
N ILE A 121 3.28 6.78 5.60
CA ILE A 121 2.70 5.58 4.98
C ILE A 121 1.66 4.93 5.91
N GLU A 122 1.99 4.73 7.18
CA GLU A 122 1.10 4.16 8.19
C GLU A 122 -0.16 5.02 8.38
N ALA A 123 -0.03 6.34 8.45
CA ALA A 123 -1.17 7.25 8.60
C ALA A 123 -2.08 7.28 7.37
N ILE A 124 -1.51 7.30 6.16
CA ILE A 124 -2.29 7.24 4.91
C ILE A 124 -3.07 5.93 4.84
N THR A 125 -2.45 4.82 5.18
CA THR A 125 -3.09 3.50 5.19
C THR A 125 -4.20 3.42 6.26
N ALA A 126 -3.92 3.89 7.46
CA ALA A 126 -4.91 3.92 8.55
C ALA A 126 -6.14 4.78 8.20
N ASN A 127 -5.94 5.89 7.48
CA ASN A 127 -7.02 6.78 7.05
C ASN A 127 -8.01 6.15 6.05
N ILE A 128 -7.68 5.02 5.45
CA ILE A 128 -8.62 4.23 4.64
C ILE A 128 -9.81 3.80 5.52
N ILE A 129 -9.52 3.37 6.73
CA ILE A 129 -10.52 2.88 7.68
C ILE A 129 -11.02 4.04 8.55
N GLU A 130 -10.13 4.77 9.20
CA GLU A 130 -10.48 5.79 10.17
C GLU A 130 -9.59 7.03 10.05
N PRO A 131 -10.15 8.17 9.61
CA PRO A 131 -9.41 9.41 9.48
C PRO A 131 -8.81 9.86 10.82
N GLN A 132 -7.52 10.08 10.83
CA GLN A 132 -6.75 10.51 11.99
C GLN A 132 -6.56 12.02 12.00
N LYS A 133 -6.63 12.63 13.20
CA LYS A 133 -6.20 14.02 13.37
C LYS A 133 -4.70 14.01 13.61
N LEU A 134 -3.97 14.63 12.67
CA LEU A 134 -2.52 14.75 12.74
C LEU A 134 -2.15 16.21 12.85
N ASP A 135 -1.17 16.50 13.69
CA ASP A 135 -0.52 17.82 13.74
C ASP A 135 0.66 17.78 12.77
N ILE A 136 0.43 18.30 11.57
CA ILE A 136 1.36 18.19 10.44
C ILE A 136 1.56 19.53 9.77
N GLU A 137 2.78 19.77 9.34
CA GLU A 137 3.18 20.94 8.58
C GLU A 137 3.76 20.53 7.22
N TYR A 138 3.55 21.36 6.21
CA TYR A 138 4.20 21.16 4.92
C TYR A 138 5.72 21.33 5.07
N VAL A 139 6.48 20.47 4.42
CA VAL A 139 7.93 20.56 4.31
C VAL A 139 8.34 20.55 2.84
N LYS A 140 9.34 21.38 2.49
CA LYS A 140 9.94 21.32 1.16
C LYS A 140 10.66 19.99 0.98
N PRO A 141 10.40 19.23 -0.10
CA PRO A 141 11.02 17.94 -0.29
C PRO A 141 12.52 18.06 -0.61
N GLU A 142 13.33 17.24 0.04
CA GLU A 142 14.70 16.95 -0.40
C GLU A 142 14.78 15.61 -1.10
N PHE A 143 13.89 14.67 -0.75
CA PHE A 143 13.79 13.36 -1.37
C PHE A 143 12.34 12.97 -1.67
N GLY A 144 12.19 12.01 -2.57
CA GLY A 144 10.93 11.37 -2.89
C GLY A 144 10.97 9.85 -2.67
N PHE A 145 9.84 9.30 -2.27
CA PHE A 145 9.57 7.87 -2.25
C PHE A 145 8.33 7.60 -3.11
N TRP A 146 8.50 6.83 -4.17
CA TRP A 146 7.42 6.42 -5.05
C TRP A 146 7.12 4.94 -4.87
N GLY A 147 5.87 4.58 -4.61
CA GLY A 147 5.48 3.17 -4.55
C GLY A 147 4.19 2.89 -3.80
N VAL A 148 3.97 1.61 -3.54
CA VAL A 148 2.98 1.08 -2.62
C VAL A 148 3.61 0.94 -1.22
N PRO A 149 2.84 0.76 -0.14
CA PRO A 149 3.42 0.42 1.15
C PRO A 149 4.30 -0.84 1.04
N PRO A 150 5.56 -0.79 1.48
CA PRO A 150 6.44 -1.95 1.45
C PRO A 150 5.96 -3.04 2.42
N ASN A 151 6.17 -4.31 2.04
CA ASN A 151 5.95 -5.42 2.97
C ASN A 151 6.86 -5.31 4.22
N ASP A 152 8.13 -4.96 4.03
CA ASP A 152 9.06 -4.67 5.13
C ASP A 152 9.18 -3.14 5.30
N LEU A 153 8.47 -2.59 6.26
CA LEU A 153 8.44 -1.15 6.54
C LEU A 153 9.78 -0.59 7.03
N SER A 154 10.76 -1.44 7.40
CA SER A 154 12.07 -0.97 7.86
C SER A 154 12.87 -0.21 6.78
N VAL A 155 12.53 -0.40 5.51
CA VAL A 155 13.13 0.36 4.41
C VAL A 155 12.81 1.85 4.50
N LEU A 156 11.64 2.21 5.03
CA LEU A 156 11.18 3.59 5.15
C LEU A 156 11.95 4.39 6.20
N GLU A 157 12.60 3.70 7.15
CA GLU A 157 13.42 4.32 8.21
C GLU A 157 14.79 4.83 7.68
N LEU A 158 15.13 4.49 6.43
CA LEU A 158 16.35 4.96 5.78
C LEU A 158 16.25 6.39 5.23
N PHE A 159 15.03 6.93 5.15
CA PHE A 159 14.75 8.21 4.53
C PHE A 159 14.68 9.34 5.55
N PRO A 160 15.10 10.57 5.20
CA PRO A 160 14.89 11.74 6.03
C PRO A 160 13.41 12.16 6.08
N ASP A 161 13.02 12.90 7.13
CA ASP A 161 11.62 13.26 7.42
C ASP A 161 11.01 14.18 6.34
N ASN A 162 11.83 14.93 5.59
CA ASN A 162 11.42 15.77 4.47
C ASN A 162 11.25 14.98 3.15
N THR A 163 11.13 13.66 3.19
CA THR A 163 10.83 12.82 2.03
C THR A 163 9.35 12.90 1.69
N HIS A 164 9.01 13.32 0.46
CA HIS A 164 7.64 13.29 -0.04
C HIS A 164 7.24 11.91 -0.55
N VAL A 165 5.96 11.57 -0.36
CA VAL A 165 5.38 10.32 -0.89
C VAL A 165 4.77 10.58 -2.26
N TYR A 166 5.09 9.70 -3.22
CA TYR A 166 4.54 9.65 -4.57
C TYR A 166 3.91 8.29 -4.87
N GLY A 167 3.38 8.12 -6.07
CA GLY A 167 2.82 6.87 -6.54
C GLY A 167 1.47 6.52 -5.92
N TRP A 168 1.16 5.24 -5.87
CA TRP A 168 -0.14 4.74 -5.42
C TRP A 168 -0.54 5.21 -4.01
N THR A 169 0.40 5.26 -3.08
CA THR A 169 0.11 5.68 -1.70
C THR A 169 -0.41 7.13 -1.65
N ARG A 170 0.15 8.02 -2.46
CA ARG A 170 -0.34 9.40 -2.63
C ARG A 170 -1.74 9.42 -3.24
N CYS A 171 -2.04 8.57 -4.22
CA CYS A 171 -3.38 8.45 -4.80
C CYS A 171 -4.41 7.99 -3.76
N VAL A 172 -4.01 7.11 -2.83
CA VAL A 172 -4.84 6.68 -1.69
C VAL A 172 -5.17 7.85 -0.78
N GLU A 173 -4.19 8.66 -0.39
CA GLU A 173 -4.43 9.87 0.40
C GLU A 173 -5.40 10.81 -0.29
N ALA A 174 -5.20 11.04 -1.59
CA ALA A 174 -6.06 11.89 -2.41
C ALA A 174 -7.46 11.31 -2.66
N GLY A 175 -7.73 10.05 -2.29
CA GLY A 175 -8.99 9.37 -2.54
C GLY A 175 -9.26 9.06 -4.02
N VAL A 176 -8.22 8.96 -4.84
CA VAL A 176 -8.28 8.67 -6.27
C VAL A 176 -7.34 7.50 -6.66
N PRO A 177 -7.56 6.29 -6.11
CA PRO A 177 -6.62 5.16 -6.22
C PRO A 177 -6.45 4.59 -7.63
N ALA A 178 -7.26 5.05 -8.60
CA ALA A 178 -7.19 4.66 -10.00
C ALA A 178 -6.69 5.79 -10.92
N ASP A 179 -6.19 6.89 -10.36
CA ASP A 179 -5.65 8.01 -11.13
C ASP A 179 -4.20 7.74 -11.55
N ILE A 180 -4.07 7.28 -12.80
CA ILE A 180 -2.76 6.96 -13.41
C ILE A 180 -1.88 8.19 -13.55
N GLU A 181 -2.44 9.35 -13.87
CA GLU A 181 -1.64 10.56 -14.06
C GLU A 181 -1.03 11.00 -12.71
N MET A 182 -1.81 10.98 -11.65
CA MET A 182 -1.31 11.26 -10.31
C MET A 182 -0.31 10.19 -9.84
N GLU A 183 -0.55 8.91 -10.13
CA GLU A 183 0.37 7.84 -9.76
C GLU A 183 1.74 8.00 -10.45
N MET A 184 1.74 8.40 -11.72
CA MET A 184 2.97 8.61 -12.50
C MET A 184 3.66 9.96 -12.21
N PHE A 185 2.99 10.87 -11.53
CA PHE A 185 3.56 12.18 -11.21
C PHE A 185 4.67 12.06 -10.17
N VAL A 186 5.82 12.65 -10.49
CA VAL A 186 6.96 12.84 -9.60
C VAL A 186 7.55 14.22 -9.88
N ASP A 187 7.94 14.93 -8.83
CA ASP A 187 8.69 16.17 -8.99
C ASP A 187 10.08 15.86 -9.58
N LYS A 188 10.36 16.37 -10.78
CA LYS A 188 11.58 16.08 -11.52
C LYS A 188 12.86 16.61 -10.85
N ASP A 189 12.71 17.61 -9.99
CA ASP A 189 13.83 18.25 -9.30
C ASP A 189 14.13 17.59 -7.94
N VAL A 190 13.34 16.58 -7.55
CA VAL A 190 13.47 15.86 -6.28
C VAL A 190 14.04 14.46 -6.51
N PRO A 191 15.27 14.15 -5.99
CA PRO A 191 15.83 12.81 -6.07
C PRO A 191 14.89 11.78 -5.45
N THR A 192 14.40 10.82 -6.27
CA THR A 192 13.34 9.90 -5.85
C THR A 192 13.80 8.45 -5.90
N VAL A 193 13.45 7.69 -4.87
CA VAL A 193 13.56 6.23 -4.85
C VAL A 193 12.24 5.63 -5.33
N PHE A 194 12.31 4.84 -6.39
CA PHE A 194 11.18 4.13 -6.99
C PHE A 194 11.16 2.69 -6.50
N TYR A 195 10.26 2.45 -5.56
CA TYR A 195 10.10 1.15 -4.92
C TYR A 195 9.05 0.30 -5.64
N ALA A 196 9.34 -0.98 -5.82
CA ALA A 196 8.36 -2.00 -6.16
C ALA A 196 8.50 -3.22 -5.26
N GLN A 197 7.37 -3.82 -4.87
CA GLN A 197 7.39 -5.15 -4.29
C GLN A 197 7.78 -6.16 -5.37
N ALA A 198 8.72 -7.06 -5.10
CA ALA A 198 9.13 -8.09 -6.04
C ALA A 198 7.91 -8.92 -6.52
N PHE A 199 7.95 -9.34 -7.76
CA PHE A 199 6.84 -10.02 -8.46
C PHE A 199 5.56 -9.17 -8.61
N CYS A 200 5.64 -7.85 -8.44
CA CYS A 200 4.53 -6.94 -8.67
C CYS A 200 4.50 -6.48 -10.14
N ALA A 201 3.32 -6.37 -10.71
CA ALA A 201 3.13 -5.81 -12.07
C ALA A 201 3.65 -4.38 -12.20
N LYS A 202 3.67 -3.59 -11.11
CA LYS A 202 4.20 -2.21 -11.08
C LYS A 202 5.73 -2.12 -11.20
N THR A 203 6.45 -3.23 -11.17
CA THR A 203 7.91 -3.28 -11.32
C THR A 203 8.40 -2.55 -12.59
N GLN A 204 7.72 -2.76 -13.73
CA GLN A 204 8.12 -2.11 -14.98
C GLN A 204 7.83 -0.61 -14.98
N LEU A 205 6.72 -0.19 -14.36
CA LEU A 205 6.42 1.23 -14.21
C LEU A 205 7.46 1.91 -13.30
N ALA A 206 7.81 1.30 -12.17
CA ALA A 206 8.83 1.82 -11.27
C ALA A 206 10.20 1.99 -11.97
N LYS A 207 10.61 0.99 -12.77
CA LYS A 207 11.85 1.08 -13.58
C LYS A 207 11.79 2.21 -14.60
N TYR A 208 10.70 2.28 -15.37
CA TYR A 208 10.51 3.33 -16.36
C TYR A 208 10.59 4.74 -15.75
N LEU A 209 9.94 4.94 -14.60
CA LEU A 209 9.97 6.23 -13.91
C LEU A 209 11.36 6.53 -13.32
N ALA A 210 12.04 5.52 -12.75
CA ALA A 210 13.40 5.69 -12.25
C ALA A 210 14.36 6.13 -13.36
N ASP A 211 14.29 5.50 -14.53
CA ASP A 211 15.11 5.87 -15.70
C ASP A 211 14.75 7.29 -16.18
N LYS A 212 13.46 7.60 -16.29
CA LYS A 212 12.96 8.89 -16.78
C LYS A 212 13.37 10.06 -15.88
N TYR A 213 13.37 9.88 -14.57
CA TYR A 213 13.65 10.92 -13.57
C TYR A 213 15.05 10.81 -12.95
N ASN A 214 15.92 9.96 -13.49
CA ASN A 214 17.27 9.72 -12.95
C ASN A 214 17.26 9.39 -11.46
N GLY A 215 16.27 8.59 -11.03
CA GLY A 215 16.08 8.12 -9.67
C GLY A 215 16.70 6.76 -9.41
N LEU A 216 16.53 6.26 -8.18
CA LEU A 216 16.97 4.93 -7.80
C LEU A 216 15.81 3.93 -7.88
N TYR A 217 15.91 2.91 -8.72
CA TYR A 217 14.99 1.78 -8.69
C TYR A 217 15.41 0.76 -7.61
N VAL A 218 14.44 0.32 -6.81
CA VAL A 218 14.62 -0.70 -5.77
C VAL A 218 13.43 -1.67 -5.80
N ASP A 219 13.72 -2.97 -5.79
CA ASP A 219 12.74 -4.02 -5.54
C ASP A 219 13.11 -4.82 -4.30
N ILE A 220 12.10 -5.21 -3.53
CA ILE A 220 12.25 -5.96 -2.28
C ILE A 220 11.26 -7.12 -2.32
N ASP A 221 11.72 -8.31 -1.98
CA ASP A 221 10.88 -9.49 -1.82
C ASP A 221 10.31 -9.59 -0.40
N ASP A 222 10.85 -10.45 0.44
CA ASP A 222 10.35 -10.67 1.80
C ASP A 222 10.92 -9.67 2.81
N VAL A 223 12.23 -9.38 2.71
CA VAL A 223 12.95 -8.56 3.68
C VAL A 223 13.93 -7.59 3.03
N VAL A 224 14.20 -6.48 3.70
CA VAL A 224 15.20 -5.50 3.29
C VAL A 224 16.60 -6.07 3.53
N THR A 225 17.31 -6.39 2.45
CA THR A 225 18.70 -6.85 2.53
C THR A 225 19.68 -5.71 2.77
N ASN A 226 20.87 -6.02 3.28
CA ASN A 226 21.94 -5.02 3.43
C ASN A 226 22.31 -4.36 2.10
N SER A 227 22.25 -5.10 0.98
CA SER A 227 22.52 -4.54 -0.35
C SER A 227 21.51 -3.44 -0.71
N VAL A 228 20.23 -3.64 -0.42
CA VAL A 228 19.18 -2.64 -0.63
C VAL A 228 19.38 -1.44 0.28
N ARG A 229 19.67 -1.66 1.58
CA ARG A 229 19.96 -0.59 2.53
C ARG A 229 21.09 0.31 2.05
N TYR A 230 22.24 -0.27 1.70
CA TYR A 230 23.38 0.49 1.24
C TYR A 230 23.15 1.23 -0.07
N LYS A 231 22.35 0.67 -1.00
CA LYS A 231 21.97 1.38 -2.23
C LYS A 231 21.17 2.65 -1.92
N ILE A 232 20.15 2.54 -1.06
CA ILE A 232 19.33 3.70 -0.66
C ILE A 232 20.16 4.73 0.11
N GLU A 233 20.94 4.30 1.11
CA GLU A 233 21.82 5.20 1.88
C GLU A 233 22.84 5.92 0.99
N ALA A 234 23.45 5.21 0.04
CA ALA A 234 24.39 5.81 -0.90
C ALA A 234 23.69 6.83 -1.81
N PHE A 235 22.49 6.51 -2.31
CA PHE A 235 21.71 7.43 -3.13
C PHE A 235 21.38 8.71 -2.35
N ILE A 236 20.92 8.60 -1.10
CA ILE A 236 20.61 9.75 -0.25
C ILE A 236 21.83 10.60 0.07
N LYS A 237 22.99 9.96 0.32
CA LYS A 237 24.24 10.69 0.66
C LYS A 237 24.92 11.38 -0.53
N LEU A 238 24.62 10.96 -1.75
CA LEU A 238 25.28 11.45 -2.98
C LEU A 238 24.43 12.45 -3.76
N ARG A 239 23.23 12.73 -3.33
CA ARG A 239 22.28 13.67 -3.99
C ARG A 239 22.01 14.87 -3.10
#